data_d99aa37933b30133149212bbfedbc476
#
_entry.id   d99aa37933b30133149212bbfedbc476
#
_cell.length_a   1.000
_cell.length_b   1.000
_cell.length_c   1.000
_cell.angle_alpha   90.00
_cell.angle_beta   90.00
_cell.angle_gamma   90.00
#
_symmetry.space_group_name_H-M   'P 1'
#
loop_
_entity.id
_entity.type
_entity.pdbx_description
1 polymer ?
#
loop_
_entity_poly.entity_id
_entity_poly.type
_entity_poly.pdbx_seq_one_letter_code
_entity_poly.pdbx_strand_id
1 'polypeptide(L)'
;MDPKGSEYNPAAASNDPNSPLDHTKLLELAATRMPFGKYKGTRLVDLPEPYVVWFAGQGFPEGKLGDLLRTVYEIKVNGLEYLFERLR
;
A
#
# COMPACT_ATOMS: atom_id res chain seq x y z
N MET A 1 -26.71 -2.92 16.42
CA MET A 1 -26.02 -2.82 16.17
C MET A 1 -25.42 -2.49 16.43
N ASP A 2 -25.12 -2.43 16.48
CA ASP A 2 -24.33 -2.08 16.54
C ASP A 2 -23.84 -1.87 16.13
N PRO A 3 -24.05 -1.80 16.08
CA PRO A 3 -23.33 -1.66 15.54
C PRO A 3 -22.53 -1.34 15.60
N LYS A 4 -22.43 -1.08 15.91
CA LYS A 4 -21.57 -0.78 15.97
C LYS A 4 -20.49 -1.15 15.94
N GLY A 5 -20.34 -1.41 16.88
CA GLY A 5 -18.98 -1.94 16.98
C GLY A 5 -18.48 -2.52 15.70
N SER A 6 -19.40 -2.86 14.93
CA SER A 6 -19.08 -3.36 13.60
C SER A 6 -18.69 -2.25 12.64
N GLU A 7 -18.80 -1.03 13.08
CA GLU A 7 -18.49 0.08 12.20
C GLU A 7 -16.99 0.17 11.98
N TYR A 8 -16.63 0.42 10.75
CA TYR A 8 -15.26 0.60 10.40
C TYR A 8 -14.74 1.92 10.97
N ASN A 9 -13.61 1.86 11.64
CA ASN A 9 -12.96 3.03 12.21
C ASN A 9 -11.58 3.18 11.59
N PRO A 10 -11.39 4.09 10.63
CA PRO A 10 -10.10 4.23 9.98
C PRO A 10 -8.97 4.58 10.94
N ALA A 11 -9.27 5.34 11.99
CA ALA A 11 -8.24 5.70 12.96
C ALA A 11 -7.75 4.47 13.71
N ALA A 12 -8.68 3.59 14.09
CA ALA A 12 -8.30 2.37 14.77
C ALA A 12 -7.52 1.45 13.85
N ALA A 13 -7.94 1.39 12.58
CA ALA A 13 -7.24 0.55 11.62
C ALA A 13 -5.81 1.02 11.39
N SER A 14 -5.60 2.33 11.37
CA SER A 14 -4.27 2.87 11.12
C SER A 14 -3.32 2.65 12.29
N ASN A 15 -3.85 2.23 13.45
CA ASN A 15 -3.03 1.94 14.61
C ASN A 15 -2.64 0.47 14.70
N ASP A 16 -3.09 -0.34 13.77
CA ASP A 16 -2.77 -1.76 13.73
C ASP A 16 -1.50 -1.95 12.90
N PRO A 17 -0.38 -2.36 13.52
CA PRO A 17 0.89 -2.47 12.79
C PRO A 17 0.86 -3.54 11.69
N ASN A 18 -0.14 -4.43 11.71
CA ASN A 18 -0.26 -5.46 10.70
C ASN A 18 -1.25 -5.10 9.60
N SER A 19 -1.87 -3.94 9.70
CA SER A 19 -2.87 -3.52 8.73
C SER A 19 -2.21 -2.78 7.56
N PRO A 20 -2.62 -3.05 6.32
CA PRO A 20 -2.13 -2.25 5.19
C PRO A 20 -2.59 -0.80 5.27
N LEU A 21 -3.53 -0.50 6.17
CA LEU A 21 -4.04 0.85 6.38
C LEU A 21 -3.31 1.57 7.51
N ASP A 22 -2.32 0.94 8.12
CA ASP A 22 -1.52 1.57 9.16
C ASP A 22 -0.87 2.82 8.59
N HIS A 23 -1.04 3.94 9.30
CA HIS A 23 -0.53 5.24 8.86
C HIS A 23 0.98 5.20 8.63
N THR A 24 1.71 4.54 9.53
CA THR A 24 3.16 4.43 9.41
C THR A 24 3.53 3.72 8.11
N LYS A 25 2.81 2.65 7.80
CA LYS A 25 3.07 1.90 6.57
C LYS A 25 2.77 2.77 5.34
N LEU A 26 1.67 3.53 5.39
CA LEU A 26 1.32 4.41 4.27
C LEU A 26 2.39 5.48 4.04
N LEU A 27 2.92 6.05 5.11
CA LEU A 27 4.00 7.02 4.99
C LEU A 27 5.25 6.38 4.39
N GLU A 28 5.52 5.15 4.78
CA GLU A 28 6.66 4.42 4.25
C GLU A 28 6.51 4.19 2.76
N LEU A 29 5.30 3.83 2.32
CA LEU A 29 5.02 3.63 0.90
C LEU A 29 5.21 4.92 0.12
N ALA A 30 4.83 6.05 0.71
CA ALA A 30 4.98 7.34 0.04
C ALA A 30 6.42 7.79 -0.03
N ALA A 31 7.25 7.36 0.92
CA ALA A 31 8.65 7.77 0.98
C ALA A 31 9.58 6.86 0.20
N THR A 32 9.18 5.62 -0.03
CA THR A 32 10.05 4.64 -0.66
C THR A 32 9.94 4.73 -2.18
N ARG A 33 11.09 4.72 -2.84
CA ARG A 33 11.14 4.77 -4.30
C ARG A 33 11.57 3.43 -4.84
N MET A 34 11.06 3.12 -6.03
CA MET A 34 11.41 1.87 -6.72
C MET A 34 12.91 1.89 -7.00
N PRO A 35 13.66 0.86 -6.56
CA PRO A 35 15.12 0.89 -6.67
C PRO A 35 15.64 0.36 -8.00
N PHE A 36 14.78 -0.22 -8.84
CA PHE A 36 15.23 -0.81 -10.09
C PHE A 36 14.10 -0.85 -11.10
N GLY A 37 14.43 -1.22 -12.32
CA GLY A 37 13.47 -1.50 -13.37
C GLY A 37 12.94 -0.27 -14.04
N LYS A 38 11.83 -0.48 -14.77
CA LYS A 38 11.24 0.56 -15.60
C LYS A 38 10.84 1.79 -14.79
N TYR A 39 10.41 1.59 -13.57
CA TYR A 39 9.92 2.69 -12.73
C TYR A 39 10.90 3.08 -11.62
N LYS A 40 12.20 2.83 -11.85
CA LYS A 40 13.21 3.22 -10.88
C LYS A 40 13.07 4.70 -10.54
N GLY A 41 13.07 5.01 -9.25
CA GLY A 41 12.95 6.38 -8.78
C GLY A 41 11.53 6.85 -8.54
N THR A 42 10.54 6.07 -8.99
CA THR A 42 9.13 6.41 -8.76
C THR A 42 8.72 5.94 -7.37
N ARG A 43 8.00 6.81 -6.66
CA ARG A 43 7.48 6.41 -5.35
C ARG A 43 6.52 5.24 -5.52
N LEU A 44 6.53 4.33 -4.55
CA LEU A 44 5.70 3.14 -4.66
C LEU A 44 4.22 3.48 -4.80
N VAL A 45 3.76 4.53 -4.12
CA VAL A 45 2.36 4.94 -4.21
C VAL A 45 1.99 5.44 -5.60
N ASP A 46 2.95 5.82 -6.41
CA ASP A 46 2.71 6.35 -7.76
C ASP A 46 2.88 5.31 -8.85
N LEU A 47 3.19 4.07 -8.49
CA LEU A 47 3.32 3.01 -9.50
C LEU A 47 1.97 2.73 -10.14
N PRO A 48 1.92 2.57 -11.48
CA PRO A 48 0.66 2.25 -12.15
C PRO A 48 0.13 0.89 -11.72
N GLU A 49 -1.18 0.77 -11.58
CA GLU A 49 -1.78 -0.49 -11.16
C GLU A 49 -1.42 -1.64 -12.10
N PRO A 50 -1.45 -1.49 -13.43
CA PRO A 50 -1.08 -2.61 -14.30
C PRO A 50 0.32 -3.13 -14.05
N TYR A 51 1.25 -2.23 -13.74
CA TYR A 51 2.61 -2.63 -13.43
C TYR A 51 2.67 -3.44 -12.14
N VAL A 52 1.96 -2.97 -11.11
CA VAL A 52 1.95 -3.66 -9.83
C VAL A 52 1.30 -5.03 -9.96
N VAL A 53 0.22 -5.12 -10.72
CA VAL A 53 -0.45 -6.39 -10.97
C VAL A 53 0.47 -7.35 -11.71
N TRP A 54 1.18 -6.85 -12.73
CA TRP A 54 2.14 -7.67 -13.48
C TRP A 54 3.21 -8.19 -12.53
N PHE A 55 3.74 -7.31 -11.67
CA PHE A 55 4.79 -7.67 -10.75
C PHE A 55 4.31 -8.76 -9.77
N ALA A 56 3.06 -8.63 -9.32
CA ALA A 56 2.49 -9.64 -8.42
C ALA A 56 2.48 -11.01 -9.11
N GLY A 57 2.20 -11.03 -10.41
CA GLY A 57 2.22 -12.27 -11.17
C GLY A 57 3.60 -12.87 -11.32
N GLN A 58 4.63 -12.04 -11.32
CA GLN A 58 6.02 -12.52 -11.38
C GLN A 58 6.53 -12.95 -10.02
N GLY A 59 5.89 -12.50 -8.96
CA GLY A 59 6.37 -12.72 -7.60
C GLY A 59 7.18 -11.54 -7.10
N PHE A 60 6.71 -10.96 -5.98
CA PHE A 60 7.45 -9.85 -5.40
C PHE A 60 8.76 -10.33 -4.79
N PRO A 61 9.79 -9.47 -4.76
CA PRO A 61 11.05 -9.84 -4.13
C PRO A 61 10.84 -10.07 -2.63
N GLU A 62 11.77 -10.81 -2.04
CA GLU A 62 11.73 -11.03 -0.60
C GLU A 62 12.22 -9.79 0.12
N GLY A 63 11.86 -9.67 1.41
CA GLY A 63 12.32 -8.59 2.22
C GLY A 63 11.35 -7.42 2.24
N LYS A 64 11.86 -6.30 2.72
CA LYS A 64 11.04 -5.12 2.96
C LYS A 64 10.38 -4.59 1.70
N LEU A 65 11.14 -4.52 0.62
CA LEU A 65 10.58 -4.00 -0.63
C LEU A 65 9.40 -4.85 -1.09
N GLY A 66 9.52 -6.18 -0.99
CA GLY A 66 8.43 -7.05 -1.39
C GLY A 66 7.19 -6.84 -0.54
N ASP A 67 7.40 -6.65 0.77
CA ASP A 67 6.28 -6.37 1.68
C ASP A 67 5.57 -5.08 1.28
N LEU A 68 6.35 -4.05 0.98
CA LEU A 68 5.79 -2.76 0.60
C LEU A 68 5.04 -2.86 -0.73
N LEU A 69 5.61 -3.58 -1.69
CA LEU A 69 4.95 -3.77 -2.99
C LEU A 69 3.66 -4.55 -2.86
N ARG A 70 3.66 -5.58 -2.00
CA ARG A 70 2.43 -6.34 -1.77
C ARG A 70 1.35 -5.45 -1.18
N THR A 71 1.73 -4.57 -0.27
CA THR A 71 0.78 -3.64 0.34
C THR A 71 0.22 -2.69 -0.71
N VAL A 72 1.08 -2.14 -1.58
CA VAL A 72 0.62 -1.28 -2.68
C VAL A 72 -0.35 -2.04 -3.58
N TYR A 73 -0.01 -3.28 -3.90
CA TYR A 73 -0.87 -4.12 -4.74
C TYR A 73 -2.26 -4.26 -4.11
N GLU A 74 -2.30 -4.60 -2.82
CA GLU A 74 -3.58 -4.80 -2.15
C GLU A 74 -4.40 -3.51 -2.10
N ILE A 75 -3.75 -2.40 -1.86
CA ILE A 75 -4.44 -1.13 -1.82
C ILE A 75 -5.01 -0.78 -3.18
N LYS A 76 -4.24 -0.97 -4.23
CA LYS A 76 -4.70 -0.61 -5.57
C LYS A 76 -5.82 -1.52 -6.07
N VAL A 77 -5.69 -2.83 -5.89
CA VAL A 77 -6.70 -3.74 -6.42
C VAL A 77 -7.99 -3.71 -5.61
N ASN A 78 -7.95 -3.20 -4.39
CA ASN A 78 -9.15 -3.08 -3.57
C ASN A 78 -9.77 -1.69 -3.62
N GLY A 79 -9.27 -0.82 -4.50
CA GLY A 79 -9.85 0.50 -4.68
C GLY A 79 -9.59 1.44 -3.54
N LEU A 80 -8.50 1.24 -2.81
CA LEU A 80 -8.19 2.03 -1.62
C LEU A 80 -7.16 3.12 -1.89
N GLU A 81 -6.92 3.44 -3.16
CA GLU A 81 -5.91 4.42 -3.51
C GLU A 81 -6.18 5.81 -2.95
N TYR A 82 -7.43 6.08 -2.61
CA TYR A 82 -7.76 7.36 -2.00
C TYR A 82 -6.96 7.59 -0.71
N LEU A 83 -6.48 6.53 -0.09
CA LEU A 83 -5.67 6.66 1.12
C LEU A 83 -4.36 7.38 0.85
N PHE A 84 -3.86 7.29 -0.38
CA PHE A 84 -2.61 7.95 -0.76
C PHE A 84 -2.79 9.44 -1.00
N GLU A 85 -4.01 9.88 -1.24
CA GLU A 85 -4.26 11.28 -1.55
C GLU A 85 -3.82 12.19 -0.41
N ARG A 86 -3.91 11.70 0.80
CA ARG A 86 -3.56 12.50 1.97
C ARG A 86 -2.06 12.60 2.19
N LEU A 87 -1.29 11.82 1.44
CA LEU A 87 0.15 11.74 1.63
C LEU A 87 0.92 12.53 0.57
N ARG A 88 0.21 13.13 -0.36
CA ARG A 88 0.83 13.84 -1.47
C ARG A 88 0.91 15.34 -1.26
#